data_a3628ee2dfe6078c5421cb069bea924d
#
_entry.id   a3628ee2dfe6078c5421cb069bea924d
#
_cell.length_a   1.000
_cell.length_b   1.000
_cell.length_c   1.000
_cell.angle_alpha   90.00
_cell.angle_beta   90.00
_cell.angle_gamma   90.00
#
_symmetry.space_group_name_H-M   'P 1'
#
loop_
_entity.id
_entity.type
_entity.pdbx_description
1 polymer ?
#
loop_
_entity_poly.entity_id
_entity_poly.type
_entity_poly.pdbx_seq_one_letter_code
_entity_poly.pdbx_strand_id
1 'polypeptide(L)'
;SEMCIRDSYYADLRPVIGSEQGGIRPVLILQNNVGNRHSPTVIAAPITSKMGKPRLPTHVCLNRQANGLSCGSVILLEQLRTIDKSRLRERVGALDTSEMKQIDWALGVSVGLAEGYR
;
A
#
# COMPACT_ATOMS: atom_id res chain seq x y z
N SER A 1 0.54 18.62 7.63
CA SER A 1 1.18 17.54 8.38
C SER A 1 2.09 16.72 7.47
N GLU A 2 3.10 16.14 8.04
CA GLU A 2 4.06 15.35 7.30
C GLU A 2 3.49 13.99 6.93
N MET A 3 3.83 13.52 5.73
CA MET A 3 3.56 12.16 5.30
C MET A 3 4.47 11.21 6.06
N CYS A 4 3.91 10.14 6.57
CA CYS A 4 4.65 9.13 7.33
C CYS A 4 4.48 7.75 6.71
N ILE A 5 5.50 6.91 6.88
CA ILE A 5 5.35 5.49 6.59
C ILE A 5 4.15 4.95 7.38
N ARG A 6 3.36 4.08 6.80
CA ARG A 6 2.09 3.51 7.29
C ARG A 6 0.86 4.36 7.02
N ASP A 7 1.04 5.62 6.58
CA ASP A 7 -0.11 6.42 6.16
C ASP A 7 -0.69 5.86 4.87
N SER A 8 -2.00 6.02 4.71
CA SER A 8 -2.66 5.75 3.44
C SER A 8 -3.23 7.04 2.88
N TYR A 9 -3.15 7.16 1.56
CA TYR A 9 -3.62 8.31 0.80
C TYR A 9 -4.39 7.83 -0.41
N TYR A 10 -5.40 8.57 -0.84
CA TYR A 10 -5.91 8.41 -2.19
C TYR A 10 -4.85 8.87 -3.18
N ALA A 11 -4.72 8.15 -4.27
CA ALA A 11 -3.77 8.49 -5.33
C ALA A 11 -4.38 8.22 -6.70
N ASP A 12 -4.02 9.07 -7.65
CA ASP A 12 -4.39 8.86 -9.05
C ASP A 12 -3.29 8.03 -9.71
N LEU A 13 -3.59 6.78 -9.99
CA LEU A 13 -2.62 5.82 -10.55
C LEU A 13 -2.65 5.75 -12.08
N ARG A 14 -3.48 6.57 -12.73
CA ARG A 14 -3.58 6.56 -14.19
C ARG A 14 -2.39 7.25 -14.84
N PRO A 15 -1.93 6.77 -16.01
CA PRO A 15 -2.38 5.56 -16.70
C PRO A 15 -1.69 4.29 -16.19
N VAL A 16 -2.32 3.15 -16.43
CA VAL A 16 -1.75 1.84 -16.11
C VAL A 16 -1.87 0.92 -17.32
N ILE A 17 -1.14 -0.19 -17.28
CA ILE A 17 -1.11 -1.17 -18.36
C ILE A 17 -1.53 -2.53 -17.81
N GLY A 18 -2.43 -3.21 -18.51
CA GLY A 18 -2.81 -4.60 -18.23
C GLY A 18 -3.34 -4.80 -16.81
N SER A 19 -2.71 -5.70 -16.08
CA SER A 19 -3.15 -6.11 -14.75
C SER A 19 -2.73 -5.17 -13.62
N GLU A 20 -2.08 -4.07 -13.92
CA GLU A 20 -1.73 -3.07 -12.91
C GLU A 20 -2.99 -2.46 -12.32
N GLN A 21 -2.99 -2.25 -10.99
CA GLN A 21 -4.09 -1.54 -10.35
C GLN A 21 -4.08 -0.07 -10.77
N GLY A 22 -5.24 0.41 -11.21
CA GLY A 22 -5.37 1.76 -11.74
C GLY A 22 -6.51 2.55 -11.11
N GLY A 23 -6.78 3.72 -11.70
CA GLY A 23 -7.81 4.62 -11.21
C GLY A 23 -7.36 5.41 -9.99
N ILE A 24 -8.32 6.07 -9.35
CA ILE A 24 -8.09 6.78 -8.09
C ILE A 24 -8.47 5.83 -6.97
N ARG A 25 -7.50 5.48 -6.13
CA ARG A 25 -7.68 4.50 -5.06
C ARG A 25 -6.71 4.75 -3.92
N PRO A 26 -6.98 4.14 -2.75
CA PRO A 26 -6.03 4.24 -1.65
C PRO A 26 -4.72 3.54 -1.98
N VAL A 27 -3.63 4.10 -1.49
CA VAL A 27 -2.31 3.49 -1.50
C VAL A 27 -1.73 3.56 -0.11
N LEU A 28 -0.89 2.59 0.24
CA LEU A 28 -0.17 2.56 1.52
C LEU A 28 1.25 3.07 1.29
N ILE A 29 1.67 4.04 2.09
CA ILE A 29 3.02 4.60 2.01
C ILE A 29 3.99 3.64 2.68
N LEU A 30 4.96 3.15 1.91
CA LEU A 30 5.97 2.18 2.36
C LEU A 30 7.36 2.80 2.44
N GLN A 31 7.55 3.96 1.83
CA GLN A 31 8.84 4.63 1.86
C GLN A 31 9.17 5.14 3.27
N ASN A 32 10.43 5.06 3.65
CA ASN A 32 10.91 5.56 4.93
C ASN A 32 10.66 7.07 5.08
N ASN A 33 10.65 7.53 6.33
CA ASN A 33 10.27 8.92 6.62
C ASN A 33 11.29 9.96 6.12
N VAL A 34 12.55 9.60 5.98
CA VAL A 34 13.54 10.50 5.41
C VAL A 34 13.21 10.76 3.93
N GLY A 35 12.94 9.68 3.18
CA GLY A 35 12.51 9.81 1.80
C GLY A 35 11.18 10.53 1.68
N ASN A 36 10.24 10.24 2.58
CA ASN A 36 8.93 10.92 2.57
C ASN A 36 9.06 12.44 2.74
N ARG A 37 10.04 12.87 3.51
CA ARG A 37 10.27 14.30 3.73
C ARG A 37 10.96 14.97 2.55
N HIS A 38 11.95 14.30 1.94
CA HIS A 38 12.88 14.96 1.03
C HIS A 38 12.73 14.56 -0.44
N SER A 39 12.18 13.41 -0.74
CA SER A 39 12.03 12.96 -2.13
C SER A 39 10.76 13.54 -2.77
N PRO A 40 10.79 13.87 -4.07
CA PRO A 40 9.57 14.25 -4.79
C PRO A 40 8.66 13.06 -5.08
N THR A 41 9.12 11.83 -4.84
CA THR A 41 8.38 10.61 -5.09
C THR A 41 8.22 9.80 -3.82
N VAL A 42 7.27 8.86 -3.82
CA VAL A 42 7.05 7.92 -2.73
C VAL A 42 6.95 6.51 -3.26
N ILE A 43 7.36 5.54 -2.44
CA ILE A 43 7.13 4.13 -2.70
C ILE A 43 5.86 3.75 -1.99
N ALA A 44 4.91 3.19 -2.72
CA ALA A 44 3.60 2.85 -2.19
C ALA A 44 3.05 1.58 -2.83
N ALA A 45 2.11 0.94 -2.15
CA ALA A 45 1.39 -0.22 -2.66
C ALA A 45 -0.10 0.10 -2.78
N PRO A 46 -0.76 -0.30 -3.87
CA PRO A 46 -2.19 -0.05 -4.04
C PRO A 46 -3.02 -0.91 -3.10
N ILE A 47 -4.19 -0.38 -2.75
CA ILE A 47 -5.16 -1.04 -1.89
C ILE A 47 -6.44 -1.20 -2.71
N THR A 48 -7.03 -2.41 -2.68
CA THR A 48 -8.28 -2.68 -3.38
C THR A 48 -9.32 -3.21 -2.40
N SER A 49 -10.56 -2.81 -2.59
CA SER A 49 -11.69 -3.34 -1.80
C SER A 49 -12.48 -4.43 -2.54
N LYS A 50 -12.09 -4.76 -3.78
CA LYS A 50 -12.92 -5.60 -4.65
C LYS A 50 -12.39 -7.02 -4.86
N MET A 51 -11.27 -7.37 -4.24
CA MET A 51 -10.63 -8.66 -4.48
C MET A 51 -11.32 -9.81 -3.76
N GLY A 52 -11.93 -9.55 -2.60
CA GLY A 52 -12.48 -10.59 -1.74
C GLY A 52 -11.40 -11.26 -0.90
N LYS A 53 -10.88 -12.40 -1.37
CA LYS A 53 -9.86 -13.14 -0.64
C LYS A 53 -8.46 -12.85 -1.17
N PRO A 54 -7.43 -12.82 -0.29
CA PRO A 54 -6.05 -12.78 -0.75
C PRO A 54 -5.73 -14.02 -1.58
N ARG A 55 -4.98 -13.85 -2.67
CA ARG A 55 -4.63 -14.96 -3.58
C ARG A 55 -3.14 -15.25 -3.59
N LEU A 56 -2.32 -14.34 -3.11
CA LEU A 56 -0.88 -14.45 -3.09
C LEU A 56 -0.37 -14.17 -1.68
N PRO A 57 0.80 -14.71 -1.29
CA PRO A 57 1.39 -14.36 0.01
C PRO A 57 1.74 -12.87 0.13
N THR A 58 1.82 -12.16 -1.00
CA THR A 58 2.07 -10.72 -1.02
C THR A 58 0.79 -9.89 -0.86
N HIS A 59 -0.37 -10.52 -0.75
CA HIS A 59 -1.64 -9.86 -0.46
C HIS A 59 -1.90 -9.85 1.04
N VAL A 60 -2.18 -8.68 1.60
CA VAL A 60 -2.53 -8.55 3.02
C VAL A 60 -3.94 -8.01 3.12
N CYS A 61 -4.83 -8.80 3.72
CA CYS A 61 -6.23 -8.45 3.91
C CYS A 61 -6.43 -7.83 5.29
N LEU A 62 -7.14 -6.71 5.33
CA LEU A 62 -7.54 -6.09 6.59
C LEU A 62 -8.82 -6.76 7.06
N ASN A 63 -8.80 -7.39 8.24
CA ASN A 63 -9.92 -8.16 8.80
C ASN A 63 -11.03 -7.28 9.35
N ARG A 64 -10.76 -6.00 9.49
CA ARG A 64 -11.68 -5.06 10.09
C ARG A 64 -11.53 -3.71 9.43
N GLN A 65 -12.53 -2.86 9.61
CA GLN A 65 -12.41 -1.48 9.18
C GLN A 65 -11.26 -0.82 9.95
N ALA A 66 -10.34 -0.20 9.25
CA ALA A 66 -9.14 0.37 9.84
C ALA A 66 -8.93 1.77 9.25
N ASN A 67 -9.11 2.79 10.08
CA ASN A 67 -8.72 4.16 9.78
C ASN A 67 -9.11 4.62 8.36
N GLY A 68 -10.38 4.49 8.00
CA GLY A 68 -10.91 4.94 6.72
C GLY A 68 -10.88 3.91 5.61
N LEU A 69 -10.22 2.76 5.82
CA LEU A 69 -10.24 1.65 4.87
C LEU A 69 -11.33 0.66 5.26
N SER A 70 -12.09 0.19 4.29
CA SER A 70 -13.17 -0.76 4.55
C SER A 70 -12.64 -2.12 4.96
N CYS A 71 -13.43 -2.84 5.75
CA CYS A 71 -13.16 -4.25 6.06
C CYS A 71 -13.06 -5.04 4.76
N GLY A 72 -12.05 -5.90 4.66
CA GLY A 72 -11.81 -6.68 3.45
C GLY A 72 -10.94 -5.97 2.42
N SER A 73 -10.45 -4.77 2.70
CA SER A 73 -9.45 -4.12 1.85
C SER A 73 -8.19 -4.99 1.79
N VAL A 74 -7.62 -5.11 0.60
CA VAL A 74 -6.42 -5.92 0.37
C VAL A 74 -5.30 -5.02 -0.15
N ILE A 75 -4.15 -5.06 0.52
CA ILE A 75 -2.95 -4.36 0.10
C ILE A 75 -2.14 -5.30 -0.80
N LEU A 76 -1.73 -4.82 -1.97
CA LEU A 76 -1.07 -5.63 -3.00
C LEU A 76 0.42 -5.30 -3.03
N LEU A 77 1.22 -6.04 -2.24
CA LEU A 77 2.63 -5.70 -2.08
C LEU A 77 3.47 -6.07 -3.31
N GLU A 78 2.98 -6.97 -4.18
CA GLU A 78 3.67 -7.25 -5.44
C GLU A 78 3.46 -6.14 -6.47
N GLN A 79 2.54 -5.23 -6.22
CA GLN A 79 2.30 -4.07 -7.10
C GLN A 79 2.85 -2.78 -6.51
N LEU A 80 3.83 -2.89 -5.63
CA LEU A 80 4.47 -1.69 -5.11
C LEU A 80 5.11 -0.92 -6.27
N ARG A 81 5.05 0.42 -6.17
CA ARG A 81 5.57 1.27 -7.23
C ARG A 81 5.99 2.62 -6.67
N THR A 82 6.83 3.30 -7.42
CA THR A 82 7.18 4.67 -7.14
C THR A 82 6.19 5.59 -7.85
N ILE A 83 5.61 6.51 -7.11
CA ILE A 83 4.70 7.50 -7.66
C ILE A 83 5.16 8.91 -7.29
N ASP A 84 4.90 9.86 -8.16
CA ASP A 84 5.15 11.27 -7.88
C ASP A 84 4.17 11.75 -6.81
N LYS A 85 4.64 12.59 -5.88
CA LYS A 85 3.78 13.12 -4.82
C LYS A 85 2.59 13.91 -5.35
N SER A 86 2.69 14.48 -6.54
CA SER A 86 1.58 15.19 -7.16
C SER A 86 0.38 14.31 -7.47
N ARG A 87 0.56 12.97 -7.50
CA ARG A 87 -0.54 12.03 -7.68
C ARG A 87 -1.35 11.81 -6.41
N LEU A 88 -0.83 12.19 -5.26
CA LEU A 88 -1.51 11.97 -3.98
C LEU A 88 -2.65 12.96 -3.79
N ARG A 89 -3.74 12.46 -3.24
CA ARG A 89 -4.93 13.21 -2.87
C ARG A 89 -5.04 13.24 -1.34
N GLU A 90 -6.23 13.15 -0.80
CA GLU A 90 -6.49 13.24 0.62
C GLU A 90 -5.88 12.06 1.39
N ARG A 91 -5.45 12.33 2.60
CA ARG A 91 -5.02 11.30 3.54
C ARG A 91 -6.24 10.49 3.98
N VAL A 92 -6.11 9.16 3.98
CA VAL A 92 -7.17 8.26 4.44
C VAL A 92 -6.99 7.93 5.92
N GLY A 93 -5.78 7.54 6.33
CA GLY A 93 -5.50 7.16 7.71
C GLY A 93 -4.12 6.56 7.84
N ALA A 94 -3.92 5.77 8.89
CA ALA A 94 -2.66 5.06 9.13
C ALA A 94 -2.95 3.66 9.67
N LEU A 95 -2.14 2.68 9.31
CA LEU A 95 -2.22 1.33 9.86
C LEU A 95 -1.50 1.29 11.20
N ASP A 96 -1.90 0.34 12.06
CA ASP A 96 -1.24 0.14 13.35
C ASP A 96 -0.02 -0.76 13.22
N THR A 97 0.71 -0.91 14.32
CA THR A 97 1.94 -1.70 14.34
C THR A 97 1.70 -3.17 14.01
N SER A 98 0.60 -3.76 14.48
CA SER A 98 0.33 -5.17 14.22
C SER A 98 0.00 -5.42 12.76
N GLU A 99 -0.74 -4.53 12.15
CA GLU A 99 -1.04 -4.60 10.71
C GLU A 99 0.25 -4.45 9.89
N MET A 100 1.13 -3.53 10.30
CA MET A 100 2.38 -3.31 9.60
C MET A 100 3.34 -4.50 9.66
N LYS A 101 3.26 -5.35 10.69
CA LYS A 101 4.07 -6.57 10.73
C LYS A 101 3.74 -7.50 9.57
N GLN A 102 2.46 -7.66 9.26
CA GLN A 102 2.03 -8.46 8.12
C GLN A 102 2.47 -7.82 6.80
N ILE A 103 2.36 -6.50 6.72
CA ILE A 103 2.79 -5.74 5.54
C ILE A 103 4.29 -5.92 5.34
N ASP A 104 5.10 -5.78 6.38
CA ASP A 104 6.55 -5.91 6.30
C ASP A 104 6.97 -7.28 5.78
N TRP A 105 6.33 -8.34 6.28
CA TRP A 105 6.62 -9.69 5.80
C TRP A 105 6.24 -9.86 4.32
N ALA A 106 5.04 -9.43 3.95
CA ALA A 106 4.57 -9.55 2.57
C ALA A 106 5.41 -8.71 1.61
N LEU A 107 5.86 -7.53 2.04
CA LEU A 107 6.78 -6.70 1.28
C LEU A 107 8.11 -7.42 1.07
N GLY A 108 8.66 -8.03 2.12
CA GLY A 108 9.87 -8.82 2.02
C GLY A 108 9.74 -9.98 1.03
N VAL A 109 8.59 -10.66 1.05
CA VAL A 109 8.30 -11.72 0.07
C VAL A 109 8.29 -11.15 -1.35
N SER A 110 7.65 -10.01 -1.55
CA SER A 110 7.46 -9.44 -2.89
C SER A 110 8.78 -9.07 -3.57
N VAL A 111 9.81 -8.75 -2.79
CA VAL A 111 11.14 -8.36 -3.32
C VAL A 111 12.22 -9.41 -3.04
N GLY A 112 11.83 -10.60 -2.57
CA GLY A 112 12.75 -11.73 -2.41
C GLY A 112 13.58 -11.70 -1.14
N LEU A 113 13.23 -10.89 -0.15
CA LEU A 113 13.92 -10.84 1.14
C LEU A 113 13.40 -11.87 2.14
N ALA A 114 12.24 -12.46 1.87
CA ALA A 114 11.63 -13.50 2.69
C ALA A 114 11.00 -14.54 1.79
N GLU A 115 10.83 -15.77 2.30
CA GLU A 115 10.15 -16.82 1.56
C GLU A 115 8.64 -16.68 1.68
N GLY A 116 7.92 -16.95 0.59
CA GLY A 116 6.47 -16.80 0.52
C GLY A 116 5.69 -17.91 1.18
N TYR A 117 6.35 -18.98 1.63
CA TYR A 117 5.72 -20.13 2.25
C TYR A 117 6.39 -20.47 3.57
N ARG A 118 5.59 -20.97 4.48
CA ARG A 118 6.05 -21.42 5.79
C ARG A 118 5.74 -22.87 6.00
#